data_a90f123f673bb523080617939a698b13
#
_entry.id   a90f123f673bb523080617939a698b13
#
_cell.length_a   1.000
_cell.length_b   1.000
_cell.length_c   1.000
_cell.angle_alpha   90.00
_cell.angle_beta   90.00
_cell.angle_gamma   90.00
#
_symmetry.space_group_name_H-M   'P 1'
#
loop_
_entity.id
_entity.type
_entity.pdbx_description
1 polymer ?
#
loop_
_entity_poly.entity_id
_entity_poly.type
_entity_poly.pdbx_seq_one_letter_code
_entity_poly.pdbx_strand_id
1 'polypeptide(L)'
;SNSSEDNQSKDCVMSLDTLKNSLPEYAKDLKLNLSSLARETVLSDETKWGVYLASAYAVGVDTVVKNIEAEAADKLSAEAADGAKAAAAIMGMNNVYYRFVHVDSAKDYGTMPAKLRMNVIANPGVDKADFELWSLAVSAINGCGMCIDAHEAELRKHGVTTEQIQAAVRIASTVNAVSAVLRGEAAAS
;
A
#
# COMPACT_ATOMS: atom_id res chain seq x y z
N SER A 1 48.74 23.94 -11.72
CA SER A 1 48.10 22.62 -11.55
C SER A 1 46.90 22.75 -10.62
N ASN A 2 45.74 23.03 -11.22
CA ASN A 2 44.45 23.01 -10.51
C ASN A 2 43.81 21.67 -10.76
N SER A 3 43.75 20.83 -9.75
CA SER A 3 42.84 19.70 -9.71
C SER A 3 41.53 20.20 -9.09
N SER A 4 40.58 20.56 -9.91
CA SER A 4 39.20 20.74 -9.54
C SER A 4 38.63 19.36 -9.22
N GLU A 5 38.46 19.12 -7.95
CA GLU A 5 37.69 17.95 -7.46
C GLU A 5 36.23 18.19 -7.84
N ASP A 6 35.78 17.51 -8.87
CA ASP A 6 34.38 17.35 -9.20
C ASP A 6 33.75 16.47 -8.10
N ASN A 7 33.31 17.12 -7.04
CA ASN A 7 32.43 16.55 -6.06
C ASN A 7 31.00 16.60 -6.62
N GLN A 8 30.74 15.77 -7.63
CA GLN A 8 29.38 15.46 -8.02
C GLN A 8 28.78 14.64 -6.88
N SER A 9 28.05 15.31 -6.00
CA SER A 9 27.08 14.64 -5.15
C SER A 9 26.22 13.77 -6.06
N LYS A 10 26.37 12.46 -5.98
CA LYS A 10 25.43 11.53 -6.60
C LYS A 10 24.11 11.78 -5.93
N ASP A 11 23.26 12.59 -6.58
CA ASP A 11 21.87 12.73 -6.17
C ASP A 11 21.31 11.32 -6.06
N CYS A 12 20.95 10.91 -4.85
CA CYS A 12 20.42 9.58 -4.57
C CYS A 12 19.04 9.50 -5.24
N VAL A 13 18.97 8.86 -6.41
CA VAL A 13 17.72 8.70 -7.16
C VAL A 13 16.77 7.84 -6.35
N MET A 14 15.60 8.39 -6.00
CA MET A 14 14.54 7.65 -5.34
C MET A 14 13.97 6.59 -6.27
N SER A 15 13.95 5.32 -5.84
CA SER A 15 13.49 4.18 -6.64
C SER A 15 13.29 2.95 -5.77
N LEU A 16 12.71 1.90 -6.36
CA LEU A 16 12.62 0.59 -5.69
C LEU A 16 14.01 0.04 -5.37
N ASP A 17 14.98 0.22 -6.26
CA ASP A 17 16.36 -0.23 -6.02
C ASP A 17 17.01 0.50 -4.83
N THR A 18 16.79 1.79 -4.71
CA THR A 18 17.25 2.57 -3.55
C THR A 18 16.60 2.05 -2.26
N LEU A 19 15.31 1.75 -2.29
CA LEU A 19 14.61 1.17 -1.14
C LEU A 19 15.20 -0.18 -0.76
N LYS A 20 15.41 -1.06 -1.73
CA LYS A 20 16.03 -2.37 -1.51
C LYS A 20 17.42 -2.25 -0.88
N ASN A 21 18.23 -1.32 -1.38
CA ASN A 21 19.60 -1.11 -0.91
C ASN A 21 19.65 -0.50 0.50
N SER A 22 18.57 0.07 0.99
CA SER A 22 18.47 0.57 2.36
C SER A 22 18.22 -0.52 3.40
N LEU A 23 17.87 -1.73 2.96
CA LEU A 23 17.55 -2.85 3.85
C LEU A 23 18.82 -3.55 4.33
N PRO A 24 18.94 -3.86 5.62
CA PRO A 24 20.06 -4.62 6.16
C PRO A 24 20.02 -6.09 5.72
N GLU A 25 21.14 -6.79 5.86
CA GLU A 25 21.29 -8.17 5.39
C GLU A 25 20.29 -9.13 6.06
N TYR A 26 19.91 -8.89 7.32
CA TYR A 26 18.93 -9.76 7.98
C TYR A 26 17.52 -9.65 7.33
N ALA A 27 17.27 -8.65 6.51
CA ALA A 27 16.02 -8.46 5.78
C ALA A 27 16.15 -8.84 4.30
N LYS A 28 17.12 -9.67 3.93
CA LYS A 28 17.38 -10.10 2.55
C LYS A 28 16.16 -10.70 1.87
N ASP A 29 15.38 -11.50 2.59
CA ASP A 29 14.17 -12.11 2.03
C ASP A 29 13.16 -11.05 1.59
N LEU A 30 13.01 -9.98 2.37
CA LEU A 30 12.11 -8.87 2.02
C LEU A 30 12.59 -8.11 0.80
N LYS A 31 13.90 -7.90 0.69
CA LYS A 31 14.54 -7.30 -0.47
C LYS A 31 14.24 -8.09 -1.75
N LEU A 32 14.39 -9.42 -1.68
CA LEU A 32 14.09 -10.30 -2.81
C LEU A 32 12.59 -10.31 -3.15
N ASN A 33 11.73 -10.28 -2.15
CA ASN A 33 10.29 -10.22 -2.35
C ASN A 33 9.86 -8.91 -3.02
N LEU A 34 10.43 -7.77 -2.65
CA LEU A 34 10.16 -6.50 -3.33
C LEU A 34 10.42 -6.62 -4.83
N SER A 35 11.54 -7.25 -5.22
CA SER A 35 11.90 -7.40 -6.62
C SER A 35 11.00 -8.38 -7.37
N SER A 36 10.72 -9.54 -6.80
CA SER A 36 9.91 -10.56 -7.46
C SER A 36 8.46 -10.12 -7.62
N LEU A 37 7.91 -9.46 -6.62
CA LEU A 37 6.54 -8.96 -6.68
C LEU A 37 6.38 -7.80 -7.67
N ALA A 38 7.42 -6.96 -7.82
CA ALA A 38 7.41 -5.90 -8.82
C ALA A 38 7.42 -6.44 -10.26
N ARG A 39 8.01 -7.61 -10.47
CA ARG A 39 8.06 -8.27 -11.80
C ARG A 39 6.88 -9.17 -12.10
N GLU A 40 6.04 -9.47 -11.12
CA GLU A 40 4.86 -10.33 -11.33
C GLU A 40 3.88 -9.69 -12.32
N THR A 41 3.24 -10.53 -13.14
CA THR A 41 2.33 -10.09 -14.21
C THR A 41 0.87 -10.46 -13.97
N VAL A 42 0.54 -11.01 -12.80
CA VAL A 42 -0.83 -11.35 -12.40
C VAL A 42 -1.73 -10.11 -12.35
N LEU A 43 -1.15 -8.99 -11.92
CA LEU A 43 -1.80 -7.68 -11.93
C LEU A 43 -1.19 -6.82 -13.05
N SER A 44 -2.01 -5.96 -13.67
CA SER A 44 -1.49 -4.92 -14.56
C SER A 44 -0.57 -3.98 -13.78
N ASP A 45 0.29 -3.25 -14.49
CA ASP A 45 1.21 -2.32 -13.85
C ASP A 45 0.47 -1.25 -13.03
N GLU A 46 -0.59 -0.67 -13.57
CA GLU A 46 -1.37 0.34 -12.86
C GLU A 46 -2.00 -0.22 -11.58
N THR A 47 -2.64 -1.36 -11.64
CA THR A 47 -3.24 -2.02 -10.47
C THR A 47 -2.18 -2.37 -9.44
N LYS A 48 -1.09 -2.98 -9.88
CA LYS A 48 0.02 -3.43 -9.02
C LYS A 48 0.70 -2.26 -8.28
N TRP A 49 1.08 -1.22 -9.02
CA TRP A 49 1.76 -0.07 -8.42
C TRP A 49 0.83 0.77 -7.55
N GLY A 50 -0.47 0.74 -7.83
CA GLY A 50 -1.47 1.28 -6.92
C GLY A 50 -1.50 0.55 -5.58
N VAL A 51 -1.34 -0.78 -5.58
CA VAL A 51 -1.22 -1.57 -4.33
C VAL A 51 0.05 -1.19 -3.57
N TYR A 52 1.19 -1.06 -4.24
CA TYR A 52 2.43 -0.59 -3.62
C TYR A 52 2.26 0.78 -2.96
N LEU A 53 1.68 1.71 -3.70
CA LEU A 53 1.52 3.10 -3.23
C LEU A 53 0.53 3.19 -2.06
N ALA A 54 -0.63 2.55 -2.17
CA ALA A 54 -1.62 2.52 -1.09
C ALA A 54 -1.04 1.88 0.18
N SER A 55 -0.31 0.78 0.04
CA SER A 55 0.35 0.10 1.16
C SER A 55 1.42 0.97 1.82
N ALA A 56 2.23 1.67 1.03
CA ALA A 56 3.25 2.60 1.53
C ALA A 56 2.62 3.73 2.35
N TYR A 57 1.53 4.33 1.83
CA TYR A 57 0.81 5.40 2.53
C TYR A 57 0.10 4.90 3.79
N ALA A 58 -0.40 3.65 3.78
CA ALA A 58 -1.05 3.07 4.95
C ALA A 58 -0.09 2.93 6.15
N VAL A 59 1.17 2.61 5.90
CA VAL A 59 2.18 2.48 6.97
C VAL A 59 2.88 3.81 7.28
N GLY A 60 3.20 4.60 6.25
CA GLY A 60 3.67 5.97 6.40
C GLY A 60 5.13 6.14 6.86
N VAL A 61 6.03 5.22 6.47
CA VAL A 61 7.47 5.36 6.72
C VAL A 61 8.12 6.16 5.59
N ASP A 62 8.81 7.25 5.91
CA ASP A 62 9.37 8.22 4.95
C ASP A 62 10.10 7.58 3.78
N THR A 63 11.11 6.77 4.04
CA THR A 63 11.95 6.13 3.01
C THR A 63 11.11 5.24 2.08
N VAL A 64 10.15 4.52 2.64
CA VAL A 64 9.25 3.63 1.88
C VAL A 64 8.33 4.46 0.98
N VAL A 65 7.67 5.47 1.53
CA VAL A 65 6.76 6.34 0.77
C VAL A 65 7.49 7.04 -0.37
N LYS A 66 8.62 7.67 -0.10
CA LYS A 66 9.38 8.44 -1.10
C LYS A 66 9.86 7.56 -2.27
N ASN A 67 10.41 6.40 -1.96
CA ASN A 67 10.95 5.50 -2.99
C ASN A 67 9.86 4.79 -3.80
N ILE A 68 8.80 4.35 -3.16
CA ILE A 68 7.67 3.73 -3.87
C ILE A 68 6.92 4.75 -4.71
N GLU A 69 6.69 5.96 -4.21
CA GLU A 69 6.03 7.01 -4.98
C GLU A 69 6.84 7.38 -6.23
N ALA A 70 8.16 7.50 -6.11
CA ALA A 70 9.05 7.78 -7.23
C ALA A 70 9.04 6.65 -8.26
N GLU A 71 9.10 5.38 -7.82
CA GLU A 71 9.05 4.22 -8.72
C GLU A 71 7.71 4.11 -9.44
N ALA A 72 6.62 4.45 -8.77
CA ALA A 72 5.27 4.37 -9.32
C ALA A 72 4.92 5.53 -10.28
N ALA A 73 5.70 6.61 -10.28
CA ALA A 73 5.36 7.86 -10.97
C ALA A 73 5.14 7.70 -12.48
N ASP A 74 5.89 6.83 -13.14
CA ASP A 74 5.75 6.54 -14.58
C ASP A 74 4.82 5.35 -14.87
N LYS A 75 4.27 4.72 -13.85
CA LYS A 75 3.40 3.54 -13.95
C LYS A 75 1.94 3.84 -13.62
N LEU A 76 1.70 4.94 -12.92
CA LEU A 76 0.37 5.39 -12.53
C LEU A 76 0.03 6.72 -13.21
N SER A 77 -1.21 6.85 -13.66
CA SER A 77 -1.77 8.17 -13.97
C SER A 77 -1.89 9.00 -12.68
N ALA A 78 -2.02 10.31 -12.82
CA ALA A 78 -2.25 11.19 -11.67
C ALA A 78 -3.53 10.79 -10.91
N GLU A 79 -4.58 10.42 -11.63
CA GLU A 79 -5.85 9.97 -11.07
C GLU A 79 -5.69 8.66 -10.29
N ALA A 80 -4.94 7.70 -10.84
CA ALA A 80 -4.68 6.43 -10.17
C ALA A 80 -3.82 6.61 -8.91
N ALA A 81 -2.81 7.47 -8.97
CA ALA A 81 -1.99 7.80 -7.79
C ALA A 81 -2.85 8.41 -6.67
N ASP A 82 -3.71 9.38 -7.01
CA ASP A 82 -4.64 9.98 -6.05
C ASP A 82 -5.65 8.97 -5.52
N GLY A 83 -6.13 8.06 -6.37
CA GLY A 83 -7.03 6.98 -5.98
C GLY A 83 -6.41 6.02 -4.98
N ALA A 84 -5.15 5.64 -5.17
CA ALA A 84 -4.41 4.78 -4.24
C ALA A 84 -4.22 5.47 -2.89
N LYS A 85 -3.86 6.76 -2.89
CA LYS A 85 -3.75 7.57 -1.67
C LYS A 85 -5.10 7.72 -0.96
N ALA A 86 -6.17 7.93 -1.72
CA ALA A 86 -7.53 8.02 -1.19
C ALA A 86 -7.98 6.72 -0.53
N ALA A 87 -7.63 5.56 -1.13
CA ALA A 87 -7.90 4.26 -0.52
C ALA A 87 -7.21 4.12 0.84
N ALA A 88 -5.94 4.49 0.93
CA ALA A 88 -5.21 4.48 2.20
C ALA A 88 -5.85 5.44 3.23
N ALA A 89 -6.24 6.63 2.80
CA ALA A 89 -6.85 7.62 3.69
C ALA A 89 -8.19 7.15 4.26
N ILE A 90 -9.09 6.71 3.38
CA ILE A 90 -10.46 6.34 3.81
C ILE A 90 -10.46 5.03 4.60
N MET A 91 -9.59 4.07 4.24
CA MET A 91 -9.46 2.84 5.00
C MET A 91 -8.74 3.06 6.33
N GLY A 92 -7.89 4.08 6.44
CA GLY A 92 -7.33 4.49 7.72
C GLY A 92 -8.42 4.81 8.75
N MET A 93 -9.52 5.42 8.32
CA MET A 93 -10.69 5.68 9.14
C MET A 93 -11.56 4.42 9.32
N ASN A 94 -11.98 3.83 8.19
CA ASN A 94 -12.94 2.73 8.19
C ASN A 94 -12.42 1.47 8.87
N ASN A 95 -11.12 1.18 8.74
CA ASN A 95 -10.55 -0.01 9.37
C ASN A 95 -10.57 0.08 10.90
N VAL A 96 -10.47 1.27 11.47
CA VAL A 96 -10.63 1.46 12.92
C VAL A 96 -12.08 1.28 13.31
N TYR A 97 -13.00 1.99 12.65
CA TYR A 97 -14.41 1.99 13.01
C TYR A 97 -15.05 0.61 12.87
N TYR A 98 -14.89 -0.03 11.71
CA TYR A 98 -15.53 -1.33 11.46
C TYR A 98 -14.82 -2.50 12.15
N ARG A 99 -13.54 -2.41 12.44
CA ARG A 99 -12.86 -3.36 13.33
C ARG A 99 -13.45 -3.29 14.73
N PHE A 100 -13.68 -2.09 15.25
CA PHE A 100 -14.37 -1.91 16.53
C PHE A 100 -15.77 -2.55 16.51
N VAL A 101 -16.59 -2.21 15.51
CA VAL A 101 -17.95 -2.76 15.37
C VAL A 101 -17.94 -4.29 15.35
N HIS A 102 -16.97 -4.88 14.66
CA HIS A 102 -16.86 -6.35 14.53
C HIS A 102 -16.39 -7.03 15.82
N VAL A 103 -15.42 -6.44 16.49
CA VAL A 103 -14.77 -7.04 17.67
C VAL A 103 -15.58 -6.80 18.94
N ASP A 104 -16.32 -5.71 19.03
CA ASP A 104 -17.10 -5.39 20.21
C ASP A 104 -18.21 -6.44 20.45
N SER A 105 -18.30 -6.94 21.68
CA SER A 105 -19.24 -7.99 22.03
C SER A 105 -20.68 -7.52 22.19
N ALA A 106 -20.90 -6.22 22.43
CA ALA A 106 -22.24 -5.67 22.65
C ALA A 106 -23.14 -5.71 21.41
N LYS A 107 -22.54 -5.64 20.20
CA LYS A 107 -23.25 -5.71 18.90
C LYS A 107 -24.25 -4.59 18.61
N ASP A 108 -24.40 -3.63 19.49
CA ASP A 108 -25.31 -2.49 19.32
C ASP A 108 -24.89 -1.60 18.15
N TYR A 109 -23.57 -1.45 17.97
CA TYR A 109 -22.97 -0.55 17.00
C TYR A 109 -23.18 -0.99 15.54
N GLY A 110 -23.38 -2.27 15.30
CA GLY A 110 -23.63 -2.81 13.96
C GLY A 110 -24.95 -2.36 13.33
N THR A 111 -25.91 -1.94 14.15
CA THR A 111 -27.23 -1.45 13.71
C THR A 111 -27.30 0.07 13.65
N MET A 112 -26.29 0.76 14.14
CA MET A 112 -26.23 2.24 14.15
C MET A 112 -25.63 2.77 12.85
N PRO A 113 -26.16 3.89 12.33
CA PRO A 113 -25.47 4.59 11.23
C PRO A 113 -24.07 5.03 11.67
N ALA A 114 -23.08 4.82 10.82
CA ALA A 114 -21.69 5.20 11.14
C ALA A 114 -21.52 6.71 11.33
N LYS A 115 -22.32 7.52 10.61
CA LYS A 115 -22.25 9.01 10.61
C LYS A 115 -20.85 9.51 10.28
N LEU A 116 -20.16 8.82 9.41
CA LEU A 116 -18.85 9.16 8.88
C LEU A 116 -18.98 9.37 7.37
N ARG A 117 -18.33 10.43 6.86
CA ARG A 117 -18.32 10.71 5.43
C ARG A 117 -17.32 9.81 4.73
N MET A 118 -17.76 9.07 3.71
CA MET A 118 -16.94 8.14 2.94
C MET A 118 -17.36 8.09 1.47
N ASN A 119 -17.74 9.23 0.90
CA ASN A 119 -18.27 9.32 -0.46
C ASN A 119 -17.29 8.85 -1.54
N VAL A 120 -15.97 8.94 -1.27
CA VAL A 120 -14.94 8.52 -2.21
C VAL A 120 -15.03 7.02 -2.55
N ILE A 121 -15.61 6.21 -1.68
CA ILE A 121 -15.78 4.77 -1.93
C ILE A 121 -16.73 4.53 -3.10
N ALA A 122 -17.83 5.31 -3.19
CA ALA A 122 -18.78 5.20 -4.27
C ALA A 122 -18.29 5.83 -5.58
N ASN A 123 -17.47 6.87 -5.48
CA ASN A 123 -16.97 7.66 -6.61
C ASN A 123 -15.46 7.90 -6.49
N PRO A 124 -14.63 6.85 -6.67
CA PRO A 124 -13.19 6.98 -6.43
C PRO A 124 -12.43 7.74 -7.54
N GLY A 125 -13.06 8.06 -8.66
CA GLY A 125 -12.42 8.72 -9.80
C GLY A 125 -11.48 7.82 -10.60
N VAL A 126 -11.47 6.53 -10.31
CA VAL A 126 -10.67 5.49 -10.96
C VAL A 126 -11.51 4.24 -11.15
N ASP A 127 -10.94 3.22 -11.81
CA ASP A 127 -11.57 1.92 -11.92
C ASP A 127 -11.99 1.38 -10.54
N LYS A 128 -13.24 0.95 -10.43
CA LYS A 128 -13.83 0.51 -9.16
C LYS A 128 -13.11 -0.73 -8.61
N ALA A 129 -12.75 -1.67 -9.45
CA ALA A 129 -12.05 -2.87 -9.04
C ALA A 129 -10.65 -2.55 -8.51
N ASP A 130 -9.94 -1.62 -9.14
CA ASP A 130 -8.64 -1.16 -8.66
C ASP A 130 -8.75 -0.51 -7.27
N PHE A 131 -9.69 0.40 -7.09
CA PHE A 131 -9.92 1.05 -5.80
C PHE A 131 -10.26 0.04 -4.70
N GLU A 132 -11.11 -0.94 -5.00
CA GLU A 132 -11.46 -2.00 -4.05
C GLU A 132 -10.26 -2.88 -3.70
N LEU A 133 -9.39 -3.19 -4.66
CA LEU A 133 -8.19 -4.00 -4.41
C LEU A 133 -7.18 -3.23 -3.56
N TRP A 134 -6.97 -1.94 -3.83
CA TRP A 134 -6.12 -1.08 -3.00
C TRP A 134 -6.67 -0.95 -1.59
N SER A 135 -7.99 -0.81 -1.45
CA SER A 135 -8.67 -0.75 -0.16
C SER A 135 -8.55 -2.07 0.61
N LEU A 136 -8.65 -3.21 -0.07
CA LEU A 136 -8.45 -4.53 0.55
C LEU A 136 -7.01 -4.66 1.08
N ALA A 137 -6.02 -4.26 0.30
CA ALA A 137 -4.62 -4.31 0.71
C ALA A 137 -4.38 -3.51 2.00
N VAL A 138 -4.90 -2.29 2.06
CA VAL A 138 -4.80 -1.43 3.26
C VAL A 138 -5.54 -2.06 4.44
N SER A 139 -6.73 -2.61 4.21
CA SER A 139 -7.52 -3.27 5.24
C SER A 139 -6.84 -4.52 5.81
N ALA A 140 -6.09 -5.24 4.98
CA ALA A 140 -5.26 -6.36 5.41
C ALA A 140 -4.13 -5.89 6.35
N ILE A 141 -3.45 -4.80 6.00
CA ILE A 141 -2.40 -4.20 6.84
C ILE A 141 -2.98 -3.81 8.21
N ASN A 142 -4.14 -3.20 8.23
CA ASN A 142 -4.77 -2.69 9.45
C ASN A 142 -5.59 -3.75 10.21
N GLY A 143 -5.75 -4.96 9.65
CA GLY A 143 -6.39 -6.08 10.33
C GLY A 143 -7.90 -5.94 10.53
N CYS A 144 -8.62 -5.34 9.58
CA CYS A 144 -10.08 -5.22 9.64
C CYS A 144 -10.74 -6.34 8.85
N GLY A 145 -11.11 -7.44 9.52
CA GLY A 145 -11.75 -8.60 8.89
C GLY A 145 -13.05 -8.26 8.18
N MET A 146 -13.91 -7.45 8.78
CA MET A 146 -15.16 -7.01 8.17
C MET A 146 -14.91 -6.20 6.88
N CYS A 147 -13.90 -5.34 6.88
CA CYS A 147 -13.53 -4.56 5.70
C CYS A 147 -12.99 -5.46 4.59
N ILE A 148 -12.13 -6.41 4.93
CA ILE A 148 -11.56 -7.39 3.98
C ILE A 148 -12.69 -8.16 3.30
N ASP A 149 -13.64 -8.69 4.06
CA ASP A 149 -14.77 -9.44 3.52
C ASP A 149 -15.63 -8.59 2.57
N ALA A 150 -15.89 -7.35 2.93
CA ALA A 150 -16.68 -6.42 2.10
C ALA A 150 -15.97 -6.12 0.77
N HIS A 151 -14.67 -5.84 0.81
CA HIS A 151 -13.87 -5.57 -0.39
C HIS A 151 -13.74 -6.81 -1.27
N GLU A 152 -13.52 -7.98 -0.69
CA GLU A 152 -13.45 -9.24 -1.45
C GLU A 152 -14.77 -9.53 -2.17
N ALA A 153 -15.91 -9.38 -1.49
CA ALA A 153 -17.21 -9.58 -2.11
C ALA A 153 -17.41 -8.66 -3.32
N GLU A 154 -17.01 -7.40 -3.20
CA GLU A 154 -17.10 -6.43 -4.31
C GLU A 154 -16.15 -6.78 -5.45
N LEU A 155 -14.92 -7.20 -5.12
CA LEU A 155 -13.94 -7.64 -6.12
C LEU A 155 -14.41 -8.86 -6.91
N ARG A 156 -15.06 -9.82 -6.27
CA ARG A 156 -15.63 -10.99 -6.95
C ARG A 156 -16.71 -10.60 -7.94
N LYS A 157 -17.54 -9.60 -7.61
CA LYS A 157 -18.55 -9.08 -8.55
C LYS A 157 -17.92 -8.47 -9.80
N HIS A 158 -16.71 -7.93 -9.69
CA HIS A 158 -15.94 -7.37 -10.81
C HIS A 158 -15.05 -8.39 -11.52
N GLY A 159 -15.15 -9.67 -11.17
CA GLY A 159 -14.39 -10.74 -11.83
C GLY A 159 -12.92 -10.82 -11.44
N VAL A 160 -12.52 -10.17 -10.34
CA VAL A 160 -11.15 -10.26 -9.83
C VAL A 160 -10.92 -11.64 -9.25
N THR A 161 -9.81 -12.28 -9.63
CA THR A 161 -9.51 -13.67 -9.29
C THR A 161 -8.85 -13.80 -7.92
N THR A 162 -8.88 -15.02 -7.38
CA THR A 162 -8.16 -15.36 -6.13
C THR A 162 -6.67 -15.03 -6.23
N GLU A 163 -6.03 -15.35 -7.37
CA GLU A 163 -4.60 -15.09 -7.61
C GLU A 163 -4.31 -13.60 -7.60
N GLN A 164 -5.18 -12.79 -8.18
CA GLN A 164 -5.02 -11.33 -8.19
C GLN A 164 -5.16 -10.73 -6.80
N ILE A 165 -6.12 -11.17 -6.02
CA ILE A 165 -6.31 -10.74 -4.64
C ILE A 165 -5.09 -11.15 -3.79
N GLN A 166 -4.63 -12.39 -3.92
CA GLN A 166 -3.45 -12.87 -3.20
C GLN A 166 -2.20 -12.08 -3.57
N ALA A 167 -2.01 -11.73 -4.85
CA ALA A 167 -0.88 -10.92 -5.30
C ALA A 167 -0.87 -9.56 -4.60
N ALA A 168 -2.02 -8.91 -4.47
CA ALA A 168 -2.14 -7.63 -3.76
C ALA A 168 -1.78 -7.78 -2.28
N VAL A 169 -2.23 -8.84 -1.62
CA VAL A 169 -1.94 -9.08 -0.20
C VAL A 169 -0.46 -9.39 0.03
N ARG A 170 0.19 -10.10 -0.90
CA ARG A 170 1.64 -10.32 -0.83
C ARG A 170 2.42 -9.01 -0.88
N ILE A 171 2.02 -8.08 -1.75
CA ILE A 171 2.64 -6.75 -1.84
C ILE A 171 2.44 -6.00 -0.52
N ALA A 172 1.21 -5.94 -0.03
CA ALA A 172 0.88 -5.28 1.23
C ALA A 172 1.70 -5.85 2.40
N SER A 173 1.81 -7.17 2.48
CA SER A 173 2.59 -7.87 3.52
C SER A 173 4.06 -7.48 3.46
N THR A 174 4.64 -7.47 2.26
CA THR A 174 6.05 -7.13 2.07
C THR A 174 6.34 -5.65 2.37
N VAL A 175 5.50 -4.74 1.89
CA VAL A 175 5.64 -3.31 2.16
C VAL A 175 5.52 -3.02 3.66
N ASN A 176 4.59 -3.68 4.34
CA ASN A 176 4.44 -3.56 5.80
C ASN A 176 5.71 -4.01 6.53
N ALA A 177 6.27 -5.16 6.14
CA ALA A 177 7.47 -5.71 6.76
C ALA A 177 8.71 -4.83 6.51
N VAL A 178 8.90 -4.36 5.28
CA VAL A 178 9.98 -3.41 4.93
C VAL A 178 9.87 -2.14 5.75
N SER A 179 8.66 -1.62 5.89
CA SER A 179 8.39 -0.43 6.71
C SER A 179 8.73 -0.66 8.18
N ALA A 180 8.40 -1.82 8.73
CA ALA A 180 8.72 -2.18 10.11
C ALA A 180 10.24 -2.25 10.33
N VAL A 181 10.98 -2.84 9.40
CA VAL A 181 12.45 -2.92 9.46
C VAL A 181 13.06 -1.52 9.48
N LEU A 182 12.68 -0.67 8.53
CA LEU A 182 13.25 0.67 8.41
C LEU A 182 12.86 1.57 9.59
N ARG A 183 11.67 1.41 10.12
CA ARG A 183 11.25 2.09 11.35
C ARG A 183 12.09 1.66 12.55
N GLY A 184 12.34 0.36 12.68
CA GLY A 184 13.20 -0.18 13.74
C GLY A 184 14.64 0.30 13.64
N GLU A 185 15.22 0.27 12.44
CA GLU A 185 16.59 0.76 12.19
C GLU A 185 16.72 2.26 12.47
N ALA A 186 15.73 3.06 12.09
CA ALA A 186 15.73 4.49 12.40
C ALA A 186 15.65 4.76 13.90
N ALA A 187 14.88 3.96 14.64
CA ALA A 187 14.78 4.07 16.10
C ALA A 187 16.06 3.64 16.82
N ALA A 188 16.82 2.71 16.26
CA ALA A 188 18.05 2.17 16.85
C ALA A 188 19.29 3.01 16.51
N SER A 189 19.21 3.93 15.58
CA SER A 189 20.34 4.79 15.17
C SER A 189 20.60 5.96 16.08
#